data_274924b01415e53479aa2d1cc60b9374
#
_entry.id   274924b01415e53479aa2d1cc60b9374
#
_cell.length_a   1.000
_cell.length_b   1.000
_cell.length_c   1.000
_cell.angle_alpha   90.00
_cell.angle_beta   90.00
_cell.angle_gamma   90.00
#
_symmetry.space_group_name_H-M   'P 1'
#
loop_
_entity.id
_entity.type
_entity.pdbx_description
1 polymer ?
#
loop_
_entity_poly.entity_id
_entity_poly.type
_entity_poly.pdbx_seq_one_letter_code
_entity_poly.pdbx_strand_id
1 'polypeptide(L)'
;MNELAAVAATFGTIAVVELPDKTFVATLVLSTRYRPLAVWLGVGVAFGIQTLIAVVAGRVVAELPTTPVQVAAAAMFLLGAALLLRSARSADEAEREQEAEYEESVGGSRGFIGAAWLSLIVILAAEWGDLSQLLTISLVQRFDAWPVFVGAWAALLTVSGLAALGGRVLLRHLRLATVHYVGATVCLTLAALTVYEILAG
;
A
#
# COMPACT_ATOMS: atom_id res chain seq x y z
N MET A 1 -17.22 15.85 -6.98
CA MET A 1 -16.82 15.60 -5.57
C MET A 1 -15.78 16.66 -5.23
N ASN A 2 -15.75 17.20 -4.01
CA ASN A 2 -14.69 18.16 -3.69
C ASN A 2 -13.33 17.44 -3.53
N GLU A 3 -12.24 18.15 -3.77
CA GLU A 3 -10.88 17.58 -3.71
C GLU A 3 -10.55 16.92 -2.37
N LEU A 4 -11.04 17.50 -1.28
CA LEU A 4 -10.84 16.98 0.07
C LEU A 4 -11.50 15.60 0.27
N ALA A 5 -12.68 15.39 -0.31
CA ALA A 5 -13.35 14.10 -0.27
C ALA A 5 -12.60 13.04 -1.09
N ALA A 6 -12.01 13.44 -2.23
CA ALA A 6 -11.15 12.55 -3.02
C ALA A 6 -9.86 12.17 -2.27
N VAL A 7 -9.19 13.14 -1.62
CA VAL A 7 -8.03 12.90 -0.75
C VAL A 7 -8.39 11.92 0.37
N ALA A 8 -9.50 12.18 1.08
CA ALA A 8 -9.92 11.35 2.22
C ALA A 8 -10.31 9.92 1.79
N ALA A 9 -11.02 9.78 0.68
CA ALA A 9 -11.40 8.47 0.14
C ALA A 9 -10.15 7.67 -0.29
N THR A 10 -9.22 8.32 -0.99
CA THR A 10 -7.96 7.71 -1.41
C THR A 10 -7.11 7.31 -0.20
N PHE A 11 -6.95 8.22 0.77
CA PHE A 11 -6.23 7.96 2.00
C PHE A 11 -6.79 6.74 2.74
N GLY A 12 -8.10 6.71 2.96
CA GLY A 12 -8.76 5.61 3.68
C GLY A 12 -8.59 4.27 2.96
N THR A 13 -8.80 4.27 1.64
CA THR A 13 -8.66 3.05 0.82
C THR A 13 -7.24 2.48 0.87
N ILE A 14 -6.23 3.33 0.63
CA ILE A 14 -4.82 2.90 0.62
C ILE A 14 -4.36 2.53 2.03
N ALA A 15 -4.69 3.30 3.06
CA ALA A 15 -4.27 3.01 4.43
C ALA A 15 -4.79 1.65 4.93
N VAL A 16 -6.04 1.30 4.60
CA VAL A 16 -6.62 0.02 5.01
C VAL A 16 -5.96 -1.16 4.32
N VAL A 17 -5.62 -1.02 3.04
CA VAL A 17 -4.99 -2.11 2.27
C VAL A 17 -3.53 -2.29 2.67
N GLU A 18 -2.84 -1.19 2.96
CA GLU A 18 -1.41 -1.19 3.29
C GLU A 18 -1.09 -1.60 4.74
N LEU A 19 -2.04 -1.42 5.67
CA LEU A 19 -1.82 -1.78 7.08
C LEU A 19 -1.38 -3.24 7.28
N PRO A 20 -1.91 -4.25 6.55
CA PRO A 20 -1.49 -5.64 6.70
C PRO A 20 -0.37 -6.07 5.76
N ASP A 21 0.26 -5.15 5.02
CA ASP A 21 1.15 -5.54 3.94
C ASP A 21 2.60 -5.75 4.38
N LYS A 22 3.36 -6.45 3.54
CA LYS A 22 4.78 -6.79 3.70
C LYS A 22 5.66 -5.56 3.95
N THR A 23 5.31 -4.39 3.42
CA THR A 23 6.05 -3.14 3.67
C THR A 23 5.93 -2.61 5.07
N PHE A 24 4.80 -2.85 5.75
CA PHE A 24 4.67 -2.58 7.16
C PHE A 24 5.72 -3.37 7.95
N VAL A 25 5.82 -4.69 7.67
CA VAL A 25 6.79 -5.60 8.31
C VAL A 25 8.23 -5.19 7.96
N ALA A 26 8.52 -4.94 6.67
CA ALA A 26 9.86 -4.49 6.24
C ALA A 26 10.29 -3.19 6.93
N THR A 27 9.38 -2.20 7.00
CA THR A 27 9.64 -0.92 7.67
C THR A 27 9.88 -1.11 9.17
N LEU A 28 9.10 -1.97 9.82
CA LEU A 28 9.27 -2.34 11.23
C LEU A 28 10.65 -2.96 11.46
N VAL A 29 11.03 -4.00 10.71
CA VAL A 29 12.32 -4.69 10.84
C VAL A 29 13.48 -3.72 10.61
N LEU A 30 13.45 -2.93 9.55
CA LEU A 30 14.46 -1.90 9.29
C LEU A 30 14.58 -0.91 10.45
N SER A 31 13.46 -0.50 11.06
CA SER A 31 13.43 0.44 12.19
C SER A 31 13.90 -0.16 13.51
N THR A 32 13.98 -1.49 13.63
CA THR A 32 14.61 -2.14 14.78
C THR A 32 16.14 -2.16 14.67
N ARG A 33 16.68 -2.10 13.47
CA ARG A 33 18.12 -2.17 13.17
C ARG A 33 18.76 -0.80 12.97
N TYR A 34 17.98 0.17 12.45
CA TYR A 34 18.43 1.51 12.09
C TYR A 34 17.60 2.57 12.82
N ARG A 35 18.03 3.85 12.71
CA ARG A 35 17.26 4.97 13.25
C ARG A 35 15.90 5.08 12.58
N PRO A 36 14.77 5.01 13.33
CA PRO A 36 13.44 5.00 12.74
C PRO A 36 13.14 6.16 11.79
N LEU A 37 13.64 7.37 12.11
CA LEU A 37 13.48 8.54 11.26
C LEU A 37 14.20 8.39 9.92
N ALA A 38 15.40 7.80 9.89
CA ALA A 38 16.13 7.57 8.65
C ALA A 38 15.40 6.55 7.76
N VAL A 39 14.92 5.48 8.38
CA VAL A 39 14.11 4.46 7.70
C VAL A 39 12.85 5.09 7.12
N TRP A 40 12.08 5.81 7.94
CA TRP A 40 10.83 6.43 7.52
C TRP A 40 11.01 7.43 6.38
N LEU A 41 12.07 8.24 6.40
CA LEU A 41 12.37 9.16 5.30
C LEU A 41 12.71 8.41 4.00
N GLY A 42 13.53 7.36 4.08
CA GLY A 42 13.86 6.53 2.92
C GLY A 42 12.63 5.85 2.33
N VAL A 43 11.81 5.24 3.16
CA VAL A 43 10.52 4.62 2.81
C VAL A 43 9.56 5.67 2.20
N GLY A 44 9.46 6.83 2.82
CA GLY A 44 8.60 7.93 2.36
C GLY A 44 8.96 8.43 0.96
N VAL A 45 10.25 8.52 0.64
CA VAL A 45 10.72 8.86 -0.71
C VAL A 45 10.39 7.74 -1.70
N ALA A 46 10.60 6.47 -1.32
CA ALA A 46 10.24 5.32 -2.15
C ALA A 46 8.75 5.36 -2.52
N PHE A 47 7.89 5.52 -1.54
CA PHE A 47 6.45 5.63 -1.74
C PHE A 47 6.05 6.84 -2.58
N GLY A 48 6.71 7.98 -2.41
CA GLY A 48 6.48 9.16 -3.25
C GLY A 48 6.76 8.89 -4.73
N ILE A 49 7.88 8.21 -5.02
CA ILE A 49 8.25 7.81 -6.38
C ILE A 49 7.22 6.84 -6.96
N GLN A 50 6.85 5.81 -6.20
CA GLN A 50 5.90 4.79 -6.65
C GLN A 50 4.50 5.34 -6.86
N THR A 51 4.01 6.18 -5.94
CA THR A 51 2.71 6.86 -6.08
C THR A 51 2.70 7.77 -7.30
N LEU A 52 3.80 8.49 -7.55
CA LEU A 52 3.94 9.32 -8.75
C LEU A 52 3.86 8.47 -10.03
N ILE A 53 4.58 7.35 -10.07
CA ILE A 53 4.52 6.41 -11.20
C ILE A 53 3.10 5.88 -11.39
N ALA A 54 2.44 5.47 -10.30
CA ALA A 54 1.07 4.95 -10.35
C ALA A 54 0.08 6.02 -10.86
N VAL A 55 0.20 7.26 -10.40
CA VAL A 55 -0.66 8.36 -10.84
C VAL A 55 -0.44 8.71 -12.31
N VAL A 56 0.82 8.74 -12.76
CA VAL A 56 1.15 8.96 -14.18
C VAL A 56 0.62 7.81 -15.04
N ALA A 57 0.84 6.57 -14.62
CA ALA A 57 0.28 5.39 -15.30
C ALA A 57 -1.25 5.44 -15.35
N GLY A 58 -1.89 5.83 -14.23
CA GLY A 58 -3.34 6.00 -14.16
C GLY A 58 -3.88 7.02 -15.16
N ARG A 59 -3.18 8.14 -15.36
CA ARG A 59 -3.55 9.14 -16.38
C ARG A 59 -3.46 8.58 -17.80
N VAL A 60 -2.40 7.83 -18.10
CA VAL A 60 -2.24 7.19 -19.42
C VAL A 60 -3.36 6.15 -19.65
N VAL A 61 -3.66 5.36 -18.61
CA VAL A 61 -4.74 4.38 -18.66
C VAL A 61 -6.10 5.06 -18.82
N ALA A 62 -6.30 6.28 -18.28
CA ALA A 62 -7.54 7.05 -18.42
C ALA A 62 -7.84 7.49 -19.87
N GLU A 63 -6.85 7.49 -20.76
CA GLU A 63 -7.03 7.76 -22.19
C GLU A 63 -7.54 6.54 -22.96
N LEU A 64 -7.52 5.35 -22.34
CA LEU A 64 -8.00 4.12 -22.96
C LEU A 64 -9.54 4.02 -22.88
N PRO A 65 -10.18 3.19 -23.72
CA PRO A 65 -11.61 2.92 -23.61
C PRO A 65 -12.01 2.50 -22.20
N THR A 66 -13.06 3.10 -21.65
CA THR A 66 -13.43 2.94 -20.24
C THR A 66 -13.78 1.50 -19.86
N THR A 67 -14.55 0.80 -20.71
CA THR A 67 -15.04 -0.57 -20.40
C THR A 67 -13.90 -1.57 -20.14
N PRO A 68 -12.88 -1.75 -21.03
CA PRO A 68 -11.79 -2.68 -20.73
C PRO A 68 -10.96 -2.28 -19.49
N VAL A 69 -10.81 -0.98 -19.24
CA VAL A 69 -10.12 -0.49 -18.03
C VAL A 69 -10.90 -0.85 -16.77
N GLN A 70 -12.22 -0.64 -16.78
CA GLN A 70 -13.10 -0.99 -15.65
C GLN A 70 -13.13 -2.51 -15.41
N VAL A 71 -13.18 -3.33 -16.48
CA VAL A 71 -13.11 -4.80 -16.37
C VAL A 71 -11.77 -5.22 -15.73
N ALA A 72 -10.66 -4.66 -16.19
CA ALA A 72 -9.35 -4.94 -15.60
C ALA A 72 -9.28 -4.51 -14.13
N ALA A 73 -9.79 -3.32 -13.78
CA ALA A 73 -9.84 -2.83 -12.41
C ALA A 73 -10.71 -3.74 -11.51
N ALA A 74 -11.90 -4.14 -11.96
CA ALA A 74 -12.75 -5.06 -11.22
C ALA A 74 -12.07 -6.42 -10.98
N ALA A 75 -11.41 -6.97 -12.01
CA ALA A 75 -10.64 -8.21 -11.89
C ALA A 75 -9.50 -8.09 -10.86
N MET A 76 -8.79 -6.96 -10.85
CA MET A 76 -7.72 -6.68 -9.90
C MET A 76 -8.23 -6.52 -8.46
N PHE A 77 -9.35 -5.84 -8.25
CA PHE A 77 -9.98 -5.75 -6.93
C PHE A 77 -10.43 -7.13 -6.42
N LEU A 78 -10.99 -7.97 -7.29
CA LEU A 78 -11.36 -9.35 -6.94
C LEU A 78 -10.13 -10.19 -6.59
N LEU A 79 -9.05 -10.07 -7.37
CA LEU A 79 -7.79 -10.74 -7.08
C LEU A 79 -7.21 -10.27 -5.74
N GLY A 80 -7.17 -8.96 -5.50
CA GLY A 80 -6.73 -8.38 -4.23
C GLY A 80 -7.55 -8.88 -3.05
N ALA A 81 -8.89 -8.91 -3.18
CA ALA A 81 -9.76 -9.47 -2.15
C ALA A 81 -9.47 -10.96 -1.89
N ALA A 82 -9.28 -11.75 -2.95
CA ALA A 82 -8.98 -13.18 -2.83
C ALA A 82 -7.63 -13.42 -2.13
N LEU A 83 -6.61 -12.64 -2.48
CA LEU A 83 -5.30 -12.69 -1.85
C LEU A 83 -5.37 -12.32 -0.37
N LEU A 84 -6.04 -11.21 -0.02
CA LEU A 84 -6.22 -10.78 1.37
C LEU A 84 -7.01 -11.80 2.19
N LEU A 85 -8.08 -12.39 1.64
CA LEU A 85 -8.85 -13.45 2.31
C LEU A 85 -8.02 -14.72 2.52
N ARG A 86 -7.18 -15.06 1.56
CA ARG A 86 -6.27 -16.21 1.69
C ARG A 86 -5.22 -15.95 2.76
N SER A 87 -4.58 -14.78 2.73
CA SER A 87 -3.56 -14.37 3.70
C SER A 87 -4.12 -14.21 5.11
N ALA A 88 -5.40 -13.84 5.27
CA ALA A 88 -6.03 -13.72 6.58
C ALA A 88 -6.01 -15.01 7.41
N ARG A 89 -5.94 -16.18 6.76
CA ARG A 89 -5.94 -17.49 7.42
C ARG A 89 -4.56 -17.90 7.95
N SER A 90 -3.49 -17.35 7.39
CA SER A 90 -2.08 -17.63 7.75
C SER A 90 -1.30 -16.36 8.08
N ALA A 91 -2.01 -15.28 8.45
CA ALA A 91 -1.40 -13.95 8.61
C ALA A 91 -0.25 -13.94 9.62
N ASP A 92 -0.44 -14.61 10.76
CA ASP A 92 0.57 -14.63 11.84
C ASP A 92 1.81 -15.47 11.48
N GLU A 93 1.66 -16.51 10.64
CA GLU A 93 2.79 -17.32 10.16
C GLU A 93 3.55 -16.59 9.06
N ALA A 94 2.82 -16.01 8.11
CA ALA A 94 3.41 -15.24 7.00
C ALA A 94 4.19 -14.02 7.50
N GLU A 95 3.70 -13.35 8.55
CA GLU A 95 4.41 -12.23 9.19
C GLU A 95 5.76 -12.67 9.76
N ARG A 96 5.80 -13.78 10.50
CA ARG A 96 7.03 -14.30 11.10
C ARG A 96 8.06 -14.72 10.05
N GLU A 97 7.60 -15.32 8.96
CA GLU A 97 8.46 -15.70 7.83
C GLU A 97 9.05 -14.44 7.16
N GLN A 98 8.23 -13.41 6.93
CA GLN A 98 8.69 -12.14 6.37
C GLN A 98 9.64 -11.40 7.31
N GLU A 99 9.36 -11.35 8.63
CA GLU A 99 10.30 -10.79 9.61
C GLU A 99 11.66 -11.48 9.54
N ALA A 100 11.70 -12.81 9.50
CA ALA A 100 12.93 -13.58 9.43
C ALA A 100 13.70 -13.31 8.13
N GLU A 101 13.03 -13.26 6.98
CA GLU A 101 13.63 -12.96 5.68
C GLU A 101 14.26 -11.56 5.65
N TYR A 102 13.53 -10.54 6.16
CA TYR A 102 14.07 -9.19 6.24
C TYR A 102 15.19 -9.07 7.28
N GLU A 103 15.12 -9.78 8.40
CA GLU A 103 16.21 -9.80 9.40
C GLU A 103 17.51 -10.38 8.84
N GLU A 104 17.43 -11.40 8.00
CA GLU A 104 18.59 -12.02 7.35
C GLU A 104 19.18 -11.11 6.27
N SER A 105 18.36 -10.40 5.51
CA SER A 105 18.80 -9.51 4.43
C SER A 105 19.43 -8.19 4.92
N VAL A 106 19.18 -7.79 6.18
CA VAL A 106 19.63 -6.52 6.76
C VAL A 106 20.87 -6.73 7.62
N GLY A 107 22.07 -6.53 7.06
CA GLY A 107 23.36 -6.67 7.75
C GLY A 107 24.07 -5.33 8.01
N GLY A 108 24.79 -5.26 9.15
CA GLY A 108 25.76 -4.21 9.47
C GLY A 108 25.18 -2.89 10.01
N SER A 109 26.00 -2.14 10.76
CA SER A 109 25.63 -0.79 11.22
C SER A 109 25.79 0.23 10.10
N ARG A 110 24.77 1.03 9.84
CA ARG A 110 24.76 2.09 8.82
C ARG A 110 24.50 3.45 9.45
N GLY A 111 25.20 4.47 8.96
CA GLY A 111 24.88 5.86 9.30
C GLY A 111 23.48 6.26 8.81
N PHE A 112 22.99 7.43 9.24
CA PHE A 112 21.64 7.92 8.92
C PHE A 112 21.33 7.90 7.42
N ILE A 113 22.21 8.43 6.56
CA ILE A 113 22.04 8.47 5.12
C ILE A 113 22.06 7.05 4.53
N GLY A 114 22.96 6.19 5.00
CA GLY A 114 23.04 4.81 4.53
C GLY A 114 21.79 3.99 4.89
N ALA A 115 21.21 4.22 6.05
CA ALA A 115 19.96 3.59 6.46
C ALA A 115 18.77 4.07 5.61
N ALA A 116 18.67 5.39 5.38
CA ALA A 116 17.62 5.96 4.52
C ALA A 116 17.72 5.43 3.07
N TRP A 117 18.94 5.38 2.52
CA TRP A 117 19.17 4.86 1.16
C TRP A 117 18.84 3.37 1.04
N LEU A 118 19.26 2.56 2.03
CA LEU A 118 18.92 1.14 2.04
C LEU A 118 17.40 0.95 2.10
N SER A 119 16.72 1.66 3.00
CA SER A 119 15.26 1.56 3.15
C SER A 119 14.54 1.97 1.87
N LEU A 120 15.02 3.01 1.18
CA LEU A 120 14.48 3.43 -0.11
C LEU A 120 14.60 2.30 -1.14
N ILE A 121 15.78 1.70 -1.29
CA ILE A 121 15.99 0.64 -2.30
C ILE A 121 15.17 -0.61 -1.97
N VAL A 122 15.16 -1.04 -0.71
CA VAL A 122 14.41 -2.22 -0.26
C VAL A 122 12.91 -2.05 -0.57
N ILE A 123 12.33 -0.90 -0.19
CA ILE A 123 10.91 -0.65 -0.42
C ILE A 123 10.59 -0.46 -1.91
N LEU A 124 11.44 0.25 -2.67
CA LEU A 124 11.25 0.35 -4.12
C LEU A 124 11.21 -1.03 -4.80
N ALA A 125 12.07 -1.95 -4.38
CA ALA A 125 12.12 -3.28 -4.95
C ALA A 125 10.93 -4.16 -4.48
N ALA A 126 10.59 -4.07 -3.18
CA ALA A 126 9.53 -4.89 -2.57
C ALA A 126 8.13 -4.55 -3.10
N GLU A 127 7.88 -3.27 -3.40
CA GLU A 127 6.56 -2.73 -3.76
C GLU A 127 6.32 -2.58 -5.26
N TRP A 128 7.23 -3.08 -6.11
CA TRP A 128 7.04 -2.96 -7.55
C TRP A 128 5.85 -3.79 -8.04
N GLY A 129 4.80 -3.11 -8.50
CA GLY A 129 3.58 -3.77 -8.98
C GLY A 129 2.60 -4.21 -7.88
N ASP A 130 2.72 -3.64 -6.69
CA ASP A 130 1.87 -3.98 -5.55
C ASP A 130 0.41 -3.52 -5.70
N LEU A 131 -0.46 -4.08 -4.83
CA LEU A 131 -1.90 -3.80 -4.82
C LEU A 131 -2.20 -2.31 -4.61
N SER A 132 -1.44 -1.62 -3.78
CA SER A 132 -1.62 -0.18 -3.53
C SER A 132 -1.34 0.67 -4.78
N GLN A 133 -0.37 0.29 -5.61
CA GLN A 133 -0.12 0.93 -6.90
C GLN A 133 -1.30 0.73 -7.86
N LEU A 134 -1.81 -0.49 -7.94
CA LEU A 134 -2.94 -0.83 -8.80
C LEU A 134 -4.22 -0.12 -8.36
N LEU A 135 -4.45 -0.02 -7.04
CA LEU A 135 -5.54 0.78 -6.46
C LEU A 135 -5.39 2.26 -6.81
N THR A 136 -4.18 2.81 -6.68
CA THR A 136 -3.89 4.21 -7.03
C THR A 136 -4.19 4.48 -8.51
N ILE A 137 -3.75 3.61 -9.42
CA ILE A 137 -4.08 3.68 -10.85
C ILE A 137 -5.60 3.71 -11.06
N SER A 138 -6.35 2.83 -10.38
CA SER A 138 -7.82 2.76 -10.48
C SER A 138 -8.51 3.99 -9.90
N LEU A 139 -7.98 4.57 -8.82
CA LEU A 139 -8.54 5.77 -8.20
C LEU A 139 -8.36 7.01 -9.09
N VAL A 140 -7.28 7.09 -9.87
CA VAL A 140 -7.07 8.16 -10.87
C VAL A 140 -8.12 8.13 -11.98
N GLN A 141 -8.79 6.99 -12.22
CA GLN A 141 -9.90 6.91 -13.17
C GLN A 141 -11.19 7.58 -12.63
N ARG A 142 -11.30 7.73 -11.31
CA ARG A 142 -12.49 8.25 -10.63
C ARG A 142 -12.32 9.66 -10.08
N PHE A 143 -11.08 10.03 -9.78
CA PHE A 143 -10.72 11.29 -9.13
C PHE A 143 -9.57 11.95 -9.87
N ASP A 144 -9.41 13.26 -9.69
CA ASP A 144 -8.27 13.98 -10.21
C ASP A 144 -6.95 13.43 -9.66
N ALA A 145 -5.93 13.43 -10.49
CA ALA A 145 -4.64 12.84 -10.17
C ALA A 145 -3.95 13.47 -8.95
N TRP A 146 -4.11 14.77 -8.73
CA TRP A 146 -3.46 15.46 -7.62
C TRP A 146 -4.04 15.05 -6.24
N PRO A 147 -5.37 15.09 -6.01
CA PRO A 147 -5.96 14.53 -4.80
C PRO A 147 -5.61 13.07 -4.54
N VAL A 148 -5.57 12.24 -5.58
CA VAL A 148 -5.17 10.83 -5.46
C VAL A 148 -3.71 10.71 -5.04
N PHE A 149 -2.79 11.47 -5.65
CA PHE A 149 -1.38 11.49 -5.25
C PHE A 149 -1.23 11.85 -3.76
N VAL A 150 -1.84 12.95 -3.35
CA VAL A 150 -1.74 13.44 -1.96
C VAL A 150 -2.33 12.43 -0.98
N GLY A 151 -3.52 11.90 -1.27
CA GLY A 151 -4.19 10.93 -0.41
C GLY A 151 -3.44 9.62 -0.28
N ALA A 152 -2.96 9.06 -1.39
CA ALA A 152 -2.22 7.81 -1.40
C ALA A 152 -0.86 7.96 -0.69
N TRP A 153 -0.07 8.98 -1.05
CA TRP A 153 1.24 9.20 -0.41
C TRP A 153 1.12 9.49 1.08
N ALA A 154 0.14 10.29 1.50
CA ALA A 154 -0.13 10.55 2.91
C ALA A 154 -0.51 9.27 3.67
N ALA A 155 -1.31 8.38 3.07
CA ALA A 155 -1.65 7.08 3.64
C ALA A 155 -0.40 6.22 3.86
N LEU A 156 0.42 6.07 2.81
CA LEU A 156 1.67 5.30 2.84
C LEU A 156 2.67 5.85 3.87
N LEU A 157 2.81 7.18 3.95
CA LEU A 157 3.63 7.84 4.98
C LEU A 157 3.10 7.59 6.39
N THR A 158 1.79 7.59 6.56
CA THR A 158 1.18 7.36 7.88
C THR A 158 1.37 5.92 8.32
N VAL A 159 1.08 4.95 7.44
CA VAL A 159 1.23 3.52 7.72
C VAL A 159 2.69 3.17 8.02
N SER A 160 3.63 3.63 7.17
CA SER A 160 5.06 3.42 7.41
C SER A 160 5.58 4.13 8.65
N GLY A 161 5.04 5.30 8.99
CA GLY A 161 5.34 6.01 10.24
C GLY A 161 4.89 5.23 11.47
N LEU A 162 3.69 4.65 11.42
CA LEU A 162 3.20 3.77 12.48
C LEU A 162 4.09 2.52 12.62
N ALA A 163 4.51 1.91 11.51
CA ALA A 163 5.43 0.79 11.51
C ALA A 163 6.79 1.17 12.12
N ALA A 164 7.37 2.30 11.71
CA ALA A 164 8.68 2.75 12.14
C ALA A 164 8.72 3.14 13.62
N LEU A 165 7.68 3.78 14.14
CA LEU A 165 7.66 4.35 15.50
C LEU A 165 6.98 3.43 16.52
N GLY A 166 6.01 2.66 16.12
CA GLY A 166 5.16 1.90 17.03
C GLY A 166 4.85 0.47 16.61
N GLY A 167 5.45 -0.03 15.54
CA GLY A 167 5.07 -1.30 14.91
C GLY A 167 5.00 -2.48 15.89
N ARG A 168 5.98 -2.64 16.77
CA ARG A 168 5.98 -3.71 17.79
C ARG A 168 4.81 -3.61 18.78
N VAL A 169 4.41 -2.40 19.16
CA VAL A 169 3.26 -2.19 20.05
C VAL A 169 1.97 -2.39 19.30
N LEU A 170 1.91 -1.92 18.06
CA LEU A 170 0.75 -2.04 17.19
C LEU A 170 0.42 -3.50 16.87
N LEU A 171 1.43 -4.29 16.48
CA LEU A 171 1.28 -5.73 16.20
C LEU A 171 0.80 -6.55 17.40
N ARG A 172 1.13 -6.12 18.64
CA ARG A 172 0.62 -6.78 19.85
C ARG A 172 -0.89 -6.57 20.07
N HIS A 173 -1.46 -5.51 19.52
CA HIS A 173 -2.86 -5.11 19.75
C HIS A 173 -3.75 -5.33 18.51
N LEU A 174 -3.18 -5.34 17.31
CA LEU A 174 -3.91 -5.61 16.07
C LEU A 174 -3.84 -7.10 15.73
N ARG A 175 -5.00 -7.69 15.51
CA ARG A 175 -5.09 -9.00 14.86
C ARG A 175 -4.95 -8.79 13.35
N LEU A 176 -3.82 -9.16 12.78
CA LEU A 176 -3.54 -9.04 11.34
C LEU A 176 -4.65 -9.67 10.49
N ALA A 177 -5.18 -10.81 10.89
CA ALA A 177 -6.33 -11.41 10.25
C ALA A 177 -7.52 -10.44 10.12
N THR A 178 -7.82 -9.65 11.17
CA THR A 178 -8.90 -8.66 11.11
C THR A 178 -8.63 -7.58 10.07
N VAL A 179 -7.40 -7.09 9.99
CA VAL A 179 -7.02 -6.05 9.03
C VAL A 179 -7.10 -6.60 7.59
N HIS A 180 -6.67 -7.83 7.35
CA HIS A 180 -6.84 -8.51 6.06
C HIS A 180 -8.32 -8.65 5.66
N TYR A 181 -9.21 -9.00 6.61
CA TYR A 181 -10.65 -9.07 6.32
C TYR A 181 -11.24 -7.70 5.99
N VAL A 182 -10.83 -6.64 6.68
CA VAL A 182 -11.27 -5.26 6.37
C VAL A 182 -10.78 -4.86 5.00
N GLY A 183 -9.50 -5.08 4.66
CA GLY A 183 -8.94 -4.82 3.33
C GLY A 183 -9.67 -5.59 2.22
N ALA A 184 -9.94 -6.87 2.43
CA ALA A 184 -10.71 -7.69 1.51
C ALA A 184 -12.13 -7.14 1.29
N THR A 185 -12.79 -6.66 2.36
CA THR A 185 -14.12 -6.05 2.26
C THR A 185 -14.07 -4.77 1.43
N VAL A 186 -13.06 -3.92 1.62
CA VAL A 186 -12.86 -2.72 0.79
C VAL A 186 -12.67 -3.10 -0.68
N CYS A 187 -11.80 -4.05 -0.98
CA CYS A 187 -11.59 -4.53 -2.35
C CYS A 187 -12.87 -5.10 -2.98
N LEU A 188 -13.64 -5.91 -2.24
CA LEU A 188 -14.92 -6.44 -2.73
C LEU A 188 -15.94 -5.32 -3.00
N THR A 189 -15.99 -4.32 -2.14
CA THR A 189 -16.87 -3.16 -2.33
C THR A 189 -16.50 -2.39 -3.59
N LEU A 190 -15.20 -2.13 -3.81
CA LEU A 190 -14.72 -1.46 -5.02
C LEU A 190 -14.98 -2.29 -6.28
N ALA A 191 -14.78 -3.61 -6.23
CA ALA A 191 -15.12 -4.51 -7.31
C ALA A 191 -16.62 -4.44 -7.65
N ALA A 192 -17.49 -4.53 -6.65
CA ALA A 192 -18.92 -4.46 -6.83
C ALA A 192 -19.38 -3.13 -7.44
N LEU A 193 -18.85 -2.01 -6.96
CA LEU A 193 -19.11 -0.67 -7.50
C LEU A 193 -18.67 -0.57 -8.96
N THR A 194 -17.47 -1.08 -9.29
CA THR A 194 -16.96 -1.05 -10.68
C THR A 194 -17.81 -1.92 -11.61
N VAL A 195 -18.22 -3.12 -11.16
CA VAL A 195 -19.13 -3.98 -11.94
C VAL A 195 -20.48 -3.31 -12.11
N TYR A 196 -21.01 -2.68 -11.08
CA TYR A 196 -22.26 -1.93 -11.18
C TYR A 196 -22.18 -0.80 -12.24
N GLU A 197 -21.09 -0.03 -12.25
CA GLU A 197 -20.85 1.02 -13.25
C GLU A 197 -20.78 0.46 -14.68
N ILE A 198 -20.15 -0.71 -14.88
CA ILE A 198 -20.09 -1.38 -16.20
C ILE A 198 -21.49 -1.80 -16.68
N LEU A 199 -22.35 -2.24 -15.76
CA LEU A 199 -23.68 -2.73 -16.11
C LEU A 199 -24.71 -1.60 -16.23
N ALA A 200 -24.48 -0.46 -15.58
CA ALA A 200 -25.39 0.68 -15.57
C ALA A 200 -25.11 1.73 -16.66
N GLY A 201 -23.92 1.69 -17.27
CA GLY A 201 -23.46 2.63 -18.30
C GLY A 201 -23.59 2.15 -19.68
#